data_e7f5355a8dfc0d6fc412eff6358e399d
#
_entry.id   e7f5355a8dfc0d6fc412eff6358e399d
#
_cell.length_a   1.000
_cell.length_b   1.000
_cell.length_c   1.000
_cell.angle_alpha   90.00
_cell.angle_beta   90.00
_cell.angle_gamma   90.00
#
_symmetry.space_group_name_H-M   'P 1'
#
loop_
_entity.id
_entity.type
_entity.pdbx_description
1 polymer ?
#
loop_
_entity_poly.entity_id
_entity_poly.type
_entity_poly.pdbx_seq_one_letter_code
_entity_poly.pdbx_strand_id
1 'polypeptide(L)'
;SSAASDVYKRQNMYDVLIIGAGVIGGSIFRELTKYNLKVSVLEKENDVSMGTTKANSAIIHAGFDPDPESVVAKYNVRGNEMYEGICKELDVPFKRNGAMVVAFAEENMATLETLYKKGVKMSVKGLRLLSKEETLKKEPNLNDTVVGALYAPTSGIVCPFQYTIALFENAVSNGGELYLESEVVSIEKNDGIFFVKTKDGKEFKARYVVNAAGVYADKVHNMIAKEKFSIRPRTGEYIVFDKSQGRLFNSTIFPCPSKMGKGILVSPTVHGNLFIGPNAVDIDDKENKSTTQLGLDEIKKAANITTSKINYRESIRNFAGLRAISSTGDFIIEENDDVKGFIDVAGIKSPGLTCAPAIAEDVVMILKEAGLDLERKTNFISKRKQVRFMDLSVDERNELIKENPQYGNIAVSYTHLTLPTILL
;
A
#
# COMPACT_ATOMS: atom_id res chain seq x y z
N SER A 1 -48.81 5.22 1.54
CA SER A 1 -47.69 5.54 1.25
C SER A 1 -46.39 5.44 2.06
N SER A 2 -46.34 4.67 3.17
CA SER A 2 -45.08 4.41 3.88
C SER A 2 -44.13 3.54 3.04
N ALA A 3 -44.62 2.55 2.31
CA ALA A 3 -43.82 1.66 1.46
C ALA A 3 -43.08 2.39 0.34
N ALA A 4 -43.69 3.41 -0.29
CA ALA A 4 -43.02 4.22 -1.32
C ALA A 4 -41.93 5.12 -0.73
N SER A 5 -42.14 5.66 0.47
CA SER A 5 -41.16 6.41 1.25
C SER A 5 -39.99 5.54 1.68
N ASP A 6 -40.24 4.28 2.06
CA ASP A 6 -39.22 3.31 2.45
C ASP A 6 -38.41 2.80 1.24
N VAL A 7 -39.04 2.65 0.08
CA VAL A 7 -38.33 2.32 -1.18
C VAL A 7 -37.46 3.50 -1.62
N TYR A 8 -37.94 4.75 -1.53
CA TYR A 8 -37.15 5.95 -1.86
C TYR A 8 -35.98 6.19 -0.91
N LYS A 9 -36.17 5.86 0.40
CA LYS A 9 -35.12 5.91 1.42
C LYS A 9 -34.04 4.85 1.18
N ARG A 10 -34.40 3.66 0.65
CA ARG A 10 -33.46 2.58 0.32
C ARG A 10 -32.64 2.84 -0.94
N GLN A 11 -33.13 3.66 -1.90
CA GLN A 11 -32.42 3.92 -3.15
C GLN A 11 -31.11 4.72 -2.98
N ASN A 12 -30.92 5.43 -1.87
CA ASN A 12 -29.75 6.25 -1.58
C ASN A 12 -28.92 5.78 -0.38
N MET A 13 -29.11 4.54 0.09
CA MET A 13 -28.38 3.99 1.22
C MET A 13 -27.37 2.93 0.77
N TYR A 14 -26.15 3.04 1.24
CA TYR A 14 -25.09 2.05 1.04
C TYR A 14 -25.15 0.96 2.12
N ASP A 15 -24.76 -0.26 1.76
CA ASP A 15 -24.51 -1.30 2.76
C ASP A 15 -23.22 -0.97 3.51
N VAL A 16 -22.15 -0.64 2.77
CA VAL A 16 -20.86 -0.27 3.35
C VAL A 16 -20.32 1.01 2.70
N LEU A 17 -19.87 1.95 3.51
CA LEU A 17 -19.16 3.15 3.11
C LEU A 17 -17.74 3.11 3.66
N ILE A 18 -16.75 3.26 2.78
CA ILE A 18 -15.33 3.24 3.13
C ILE A 18 -14.79 4.68 3.06
N ILE A 19 -14.02 5.10 4.05
CA ILE A 19 -13.38 6.41 4.11
C ILE A 19 -11.88 6.24 3.83
N GLY A 20 -11.42 6.75 2.68
CA GLY A 20 -10.04 6.73 2.22
C GLY A 20 -9.79 5.77 1.06
N ALA A 21 -9.22 6.31 -0.03
CA ALA A 21 -8.90 5.56 -1.25
C ALA A 21 -7.39 5.22 -1.37
N GLY A 22 -6.76 4.88 -0.25
CA GLY A 22 -5.45 4.23 -0.23
C GLY A 22 -5.54 2.74 -0.55
N VAL A 23 -4.40 2.03 -0.51
CA VAL A 23 -4.33 0.59 -0.80
C VAL A 23 -5.21 -0.25 0.12
N ILE A 24 -5.37 0.16 1.38
CA ILE A 24 -6.23 -0.53 2.35
C ILE A 24 -7.69 -0.38 1.92
N GLY A 25 -8.18 0.85 1.72
CA GLY A 25 -9.55 1.10 1.25
C GLY A 25 -9.83 0.43 -0.08
N GLY A 26 -8.89 0.49 -1.04
CA GLY A 26 -9.03 -0.18 -2.34
C GLY A 26 -9.08 -1.70 -2.25
N SER A 27 -8.29 -2.32 -1.36
CA SER A 27 -8.35 -3.77 -1.14
C SER A 27 -9.68 -4.21 -0.53
N ILE A 28 -10.17 -3.47 0.49
CA ILE A 28 -11.48 -3.72 1.11
C ILE A 28 -12.61 -3.49 0.10
N PHE A 29 -12.54 -2.42 -0.68
CA PHE A 29 -13.52 -2.10 -1.71
C PHE A 29 -13.66 -3.21 -2.74
N ARG A 30 -12.54 -3.68 -3.32
CA ARG A 30 -12.55 -4.79 -4.26
C ARG A 30 -13.11 -6.07 -3.63
N GLU A 31 -12.73 -6.37 -2.39
CA GLU A 31 -13.19 -7.58 -1.69
C GLU A 31 -14.69 -7.57 -1.46
N LEU A 32 -15.25 -6.42 -1.02
CA LEU A 32 -16.69 -6.26 -0.81
C LEU A 32 -17.49 -6.31 -2.12
N THR A 33 -16.94 -5.83 -3.23
CA THR A 33 -17.64 -5.87 -4.53
C THR A 33 -17.78 -7.28 -5.11
N LYS A 34 -17.19 -8.31 -4.51
CA LYS A 34 -17.46 -9.73 -4.80
C LYS A 34 -18.86 -10.19 -4.34
N TYR A 35 -19.54 -9.38 -3.55
CA TYR A 35 -20.84 -9.68 -2.95
C TYR A 35 -21.92 -8.74 -3.51
N ASN A 36 -23.19 -9.16 -3.39
CA ASN A 36 -24.37 -8.37 -3.78
C ASN A 36 -24.62 -7.22 -2.80
N LEU A 37 -23.68 -6.30 -2.71
CA LEU A 37 -23.67 -5.15 -1.81
C LEU A 37 -23.57 -3.84 -2.59
N LYS A 38 -24.20 -2.80 -2.06
CA LYS A 38 -24.00 -1.42 -2.50
C LYS A 38 -22.87 -0.81 -1.68
N VAL A 39 -21.70 -0.66 -2.29
CA VAL A 39 -20.48 -0.20 -1.60
C VAL A 39 -19.98 1.09 -2.22
N SER A 40 -19.60 2.06 -1.39
CA SER A 40 -18.98 3.30 -1.84
C SER A 40 -17.71 3.63 -1.09
N VAL A 41 -16.84 4.42 -1.73
CA VAL A 41 -15.63 4.97 -1.13
C VAL A 41 -15.65 6.48 -1.25
N LEU A 42 -15.32 7.18 -0.15
CA LEU A 42 -15.10 8.63 -0.12
C LEU A 42 -13.60 8.92 0.02
N GLU A 43 -13.05 9.72 -0.88
CA GLU A 43 -11.65 10.16 -0.87
C GLU A 43 -11.60 11.69 -0.88
N LYS A 44 -10.76 12.27 -0.03
CA LYS A 44 -10.60 13.74 0.07
C LYS A 44 -9.85 14.35 -1.11
N GLU A 45 -8.97 13.58 -1.72
CA GLU A 45 -8.11 14.01 -2.81
C GLU A 45 -8.81 13.84 -4.17
N ASN A 46 -8.21 14.40 -5.21
CA ASN A 46 -8.72 14.35 -6.60
C ASN A 46 -8.41 13.04 -7.32
N ASP A 47 -7.74 12.10 -6.66
CA ASP A 47 -7.44 10.76 -7.21
C ASP A 47 -7.23 9.76 -6.08
N VAL A 48 -7.23 8.47 -6.41
CA VAL A 48 -6.91 7.39 -5.48
C VAL A 48 -5.40 7.35 -5.19
N SER A 49 -4.99 6.68 -4.09
CA SER A 49 -3.58 6.48 -3.77
C SER A 49 -2.79 7.75 -3.36
N MET A 50 -3.42 8.89 -3.18
CA MET A 50 -2.74 10.18 -3.00
C MET A 50 -2.03 10.36 -1.64
N GLY A 51 -2.29 9.48 -0.67
CA GLY A 51 -1.65 9.47 0.64
C GLY A 51 -0.35 8.65 0.69
N THR A 52 -0.15 7.91 1.77
CA THR A 52 1.02 7.03 2.02
C THR A 52 1.23 5.99 0.91
N THR A 53 0.17 5.59 0.24
CA THR A 53 0.20 4.53 -0.78
C THR A 53 1.12 4.86 -1.95
N LYS A 54 1.15 6.10 -2.44
CA LYS A 54 2.04 6.48 -3.57
C LYS A 54 3.48 6.74 -3.14
N ALA A 55 3.76 6.81 -1.84
CA ALA A 55 5.04 7.24 -1.31
C ALA A 55 5.53 6.28 -0.22
N ASN A 56 5.95 5.09 -0.64
CA ASN A 56 6.49 4.03 0.19
C ASN A 56 7.58 3.23 -0.55
N SER A 57 8.09 2.18 0.08
CA SER A 57 9.20 1.36 -0.46
C SER A 57 8.78 0.36 -1.54
N ALA A 58 7.51 0.30 -1.93
CA ALA A 58 7.01 -0.60 -2.99
C ALA A 58 7.32 -2.11 -2.80
N ILE A 59 7.58 -2.54 -1.56
CA ILE A 59 8.06 -3.87 -1.22
C ILE A 59 6.91 -4.73 -0.69
N ILE A 60 6.86 -5.95 -1.21
CA ILE A 60 6.06 -7.05 -0.66
C ILE A 60 6.97 -7.88 0.23
N HIS A 61 6.88 -7.62 1.54
CA HIS A 61 7.75 -8.22 2.55
C HIS A 61 7.48 -9.71 2.73
N ALA A 62 8.53 -10.49 2.95
CA ALA A 62 8.42 -11.94 3.17
C ALA A 62 7.75 -12.32 4.49
N GLY A 63 7.91 -11.50 5.56
CA GLY A 63 7.25 -11.73 6.85
C GLY A 63 8.16 -12.19 7.98
N PHE A 64 9.48 -12.06 7.86
CA PHE A 64 10.44 -12.48 8.90
C PHE A 64 10.68 -11.43 10.01
N ASP A 65 10.30 -10.17 9.79
CA ASP A 65 10.62 -9.05 10.68
C ASP A 65 9.61 -8.82 11.83
N PRO A 66 8.27 -8.93 11.61
CA PRO A 66 7.29 -8.69 12.65
C PRO A 66 7.50 -9.56 13.89
N ASP A 67 7.06 -9.05 15.04
CA ASP A 67 6.93 -9.87 16.24
C ASP A 67 5.81 -10.92 15.97
N PRO A 68 6.06 -12.22 16.20
CA PRO A 68 5.08 -13.27 15.95
C PRO A 68 3.74 -13.10 16.68
N GLU A 69 3.73 -12.40 17.81
CA GLU A 69 2.51 -12.15 18.60
C GLU A 69 1.77 -10.85 18.19
N SER A 70 2.33 -10.07 17.23
CA SER A 70 1.72 -8.82 16.77
C SER A 70 0.57 -9.04 15.79
N VAL A 71 -0.35 -8.07 15.72
CA VAL A 71 -1.40 -8.05 14.69
C VAL A 71 -0.81 -8.05 13.29
N VAL A 72 0.31 -7.34 13.09
CA VAL A 72 1.05 -7.31 11.81
C VAL A 72 1.43 -8.71 11.33
N ALA A 73 1.90 -9.58 12.24
CA ALA A 73 2.33 -10.93 11.91
C ALA A 73 1.22 -11.77 11.29
N LYS A 74 -0.01 -11.62 11.79
CA LYS A 74 -1.22 -12.30 11.28
C LYS A 74 -1.43 -12.08 9.77
N TYR A 75 -1.07 -10.90 9.26
CA TYR A 75 -1.38 -10.49 7.89
C TYR A 75 -0.20 -10.58 6.93
N ASN A 76 1.06 -10.52 7.41
CA ASN A 76 2.18 -10.31 6.50
C ASN A 76 2.42 -11.50 5.56
N VAL A 77 2.58 -12.72 6.08
CA VAL A 77 2.86 -13.91 5.25
C VAL A 77 1.66 -14.21 4.35
N ARG A 78 0.45 -14.20 4.91
CA ARG A 78 -0.79 -14.43 4.15
C ARG A 78 -0.96 -13.41 3.02
N GLY A 79 -0.78 -12.11 3.31
CA GLY A 79 -0.85 -11.06 2.30
C GLY A 79 0.21 -11.22 1.21
N ASN A 80 1.45 -11.59 1.58
CA ASN A 80 2.53 -11.87 0.61
C ASN A 80 2.14 -12.97 -0.38
N GLU A 81 1.54 -14.06 0.10
CA GLU A 81 1.13 -15.20 -0.75
C GLU A 81 0.02 -14.81 -1.74
N MET A 82 -0.84 -13.87 -1.40
CA MET A 82 -1.95 -13.43 -2.25
C MET A 82 -1.52 -12.54 -3.42
N TYR A 83 -0.39 -11.82 -3.29
CA TYR A 83 -0.02 -10.73 -4.22
C TYR A 83 0.13 -11.17 -5.67
N GLU A 84 0.81 -12.28 -5.94
CA GLU A 84 1.08 -12.73 -7.30
C GLU A 84 -0.21 -13.06 -8.05
N GLY A 85 -1.15 -13.74 -7.39
CA GLY A 85 -2.47 -14.05 -7.93
C GLY A 85 -3.27 -12.79 -8.27
N ILE A 86 -3.34 -11.85 -7.32
CA ILE A 86 -4.10 -10.60 -7.49
C ILE A 86 -3.46 -9.72 -8.59
N CYS A 87 -2.13 -9.59 -8.60
CA CYS A 87 -1.44 -8.81 -9.64
C CYS A 87 -1.66 -9.40 -11.04
N LYS A 88 -1.70 -10.74 -11.17
CA LYS A 88 -2.02 -11.42 -12.42
C LYS A 88 -3.47 -11.17 -12.86
N GLU A 89 -4.43 -11.23 -11.94
CA GLU A 89 -5.85 -10.93 -12.23
C GLU A 89 -6.03 -9.48 -12.69
N LEU A 90 -5.33 -8.54 -12.03
CA LEU A 90 -5.48 -7.11 -12.24
C LEU A 90 -4.52 -6.54 -13.31
N ASP A 91 -3.73 -7.37 -13.96
CA ASP A 91 -2.70 -6.95 -14.92
C ASP A 91 -1.76 -5.86 -14.36
N VAL A 92 -1.25 -6.08 -13.15
CA VAL A 92 -0.31 -5.19 -12.48
C VAL A 92 1.08 -5.80 -12.51
N PRO A 93 2.12 -5.06 -12.93
CA PRO A 93 3.50 -5.53 -12.87
C PRO A 93 3.91 -5.88 -11.45
N PHE A 94 4.36 -7.12 -11.26
CA PHE A 94 4.85 -7.66 -10.00
C PHE A 94 6.09 -8.51 -10.25
N LYS A 95 7.07 -8.45 -9.35
CA LYS A 95 8.29 -9.25 -9.46
C LYS A 95 8.68 -9.84 -8.12
N ARG A 96 8.83 -11.18 -8.04
CA ARG A 96 9.48 -11.89 -6.94
C ARG A 96 10.99 -11.75 -7.08
N ASN A 97 11.54 -10.61 -6.66
CA ASN A 97 12.97 -10.35 -6.78
C ASN A 97 13.77 -10.80 -5.55
N GLY A 98 13.09 -11.21 -4.48
CA GLY A 98 13.70 -11.53 -3.19
C GLY A 98 14.17 -10.30 -2.42
N ALA A 99 14.51 -10.52 -1.17
CA ALA A 99 15.14 -9.52 -0.30
C ALA A 99 16.30 -10.12 0.48
N MET A 100 17.28 -9.29 0.80
CA MET A 100 18.42 -9.67 1.64
C MET A 100 18.55 -8.69 2.80
N VAL A 101 18.65 -9.21 4.02
CA VAL A 101 19.15 -8.43 5.16
C VAL A 101 20.64 -8.71 5.25
N VAL A 102 21.48 -7.70 5.02
CA VAL A 102 22.93 -7.86 4.86
C VAL A 102 23.65 -7.39 6.12
N ALA A 103 24.52 -8.22 6.64
CA ALA A 103 25.44 -7.90 7.72
C ALA A 103 26.77 -7.39 7.16
N PHE A 104 27.23 -6.22 7.64
CA PHE A 104 28.50 -5.59 7.29
C PHE A 104 29.52 -5.65 8.44
N ALA A 105 29.19 -6.33 9.55
CA ALA A 105 30.05 -6.59 10.68
C ALA A 105 29.67 -7.92 11.32
N GLU A 106 30.64 -8.65 11.88
CA GLU A 106 30.42 -9.95 12.52
C GLU A 106 29.37 -9.90 13.63
N GLU A 107 29.33 -8.82 14.40
CA GLU A 107 28.35 -8.60 15.46
C GLU A 107 26.90 -8.62 14.98
N ASN A 108 26.65 -8.35 13.69
CA ASN A 108 25.32 -8.36 13.09
C ASN A 108 24.81 -9.78 12.76
N MET A 109 25.69 -10.79 12.76
CA MET A 109 25.29 -12.16 12.44
C MET A 109 24.25 -12.71 13.43
N ALA A 110 24.37 -12.40 14.71
CA ALA A 110 23.40 -12.79 15.73
C ALA A 110 21.99 -12.20 15.45
N THR A 111 21.94 -10.99 14.86
CA THR A 111 20.67 -10.37 14.44
C THR A 111 20.06 -11.12 13.25
N LEU A 112 20.87 -11.53 12.26
CA LEU A 112 20.41 -12.34 11.13
C LEU A 112 19.83 -13.69 11.58
N GLU A 113 20.49 -14.36 12.54
CA GLU A 113 19.99 -15.61 13.12
C GLU A 113 18.64 -15.40 13.85
N THR A 114 18.51 -14.30 14.57
CA THR A 114 17.26 -13.94 15.26
C THR A 114 16.13 -13.75 14.26
N LEU A 115 16.38 -13.00 13.18
CA LEU A 115 15.40 -12.79 12.10
C LEU A 115 15.07 -14.09 11.38
N TYR A 116 16.06 -14.95 11.15
CA TYR A 116 15.84 -16.27 10.57
C TYR A 116 14.90 -17.11 11.44
N LYS A 117 15.18 -17.21 12.76
CA LYS A 117 14.34 -17.97 13.71
C LYS A 117 12.90 -17.42 13.75
N LYS A 118 12.72 -16.10 13.77
CA LYS A 118 11.40 -15.46 13.67
C LYS A 118 10.70 -15.86 12.38
N GLY A 119 11.37 -15.73 11.24
CA GLY A 119 10.79 -16.08 9.95
C GLY A 119 10.39 -17.55 9.82
N VAL A 120 11.17 -18.46 10.40
CA VAL A 120 10.81 -19.88 10.48
C VAL A 120 9.55 -20.07 11.34
N LYS A 121 9.48 -19.43 12.52
CA LYS A 121 8.26 -19.45 13.36
C LYS A 121 7.03 -18.94 12.61
N MET A 122 7.22 -17.95 11.75
CA MET A 122 6.17 -17.36 10.91
C MET A 122 5.90 -18.14 9.61
N SER A 123 6.53 -19.31 9.42
CA SER A 123 6.39 -20.14 8.22
C SER A 123 6.76 -19.42 6.90
N VAL A 124 7.71 -18.50 6.95
CA VAL A 124 8.25 -17.84 5.76
C VAL A 124 9.04 -18.86 4.92
N LYS A 125 8.60 -19.08 3.68
CA LYS A 125 9.16 -20.13 2.81
C LYS A 125 10.54 -19.73 2.25
N GLY A 126 11.46 -20.69 2.23
CA GLY A 126 12.73 -20.58 1.52
C GLY A 126 13.76 -19.63 2.14
N LEU A 127 13.58 -19.22 3.40
CA LEU A 127 14.59 -18.43 4.11
C LEU A 127 15.93 -19.16 4.20
N ARG A 128 17.02 -18.45 3.98
CA ARG A 128 18.38 -18.98 4.11
C ARG A 128 19.34 -17.94 4.67
N LEU A 129 20.22 -18.38 5.57
CA LEU A 129 21.41 -17.64 5.91
C LEU A 129 22.46 -17.94 4.84
N LEU A 130 23.08 -16.90 4.30
CA LEU A 130 24.09 -16.96 3.25
C LEU A 130 25.44 -16.56 3.83
N SER A 131 26.51 -17.26 3.40
CA SER A 131 27.88 -16.84 3.66
C SER A 131 28.23 -15.55 2.89
N LYS A 132 29.40 -14.97 3.18
CA LYS A 132 29.94 -13.82 2.42
C LYS A 132 30.01 -14.14 0.92
N GLU A 133 30.57 -15.29 0.56
CA GLU A 133 30.79 -15.73 -0.83
C GLU A 133 29.44 -15.90 -1.55
N GLU A 134 28.47 -16.56 -0.91
CA GLU A 134 27.13 -16.74 -1.47
C GLU A 134 26.42 -15.40 -1.66
N THR A 135 26.58 -14.50 -0.69
CA THR A 135 25.99 -13.15 -0.72
C THR A 135 26.55 -12.34 -1.88
N LEU A 136 27.89 -12.27 -2.01
CA LEU A 136 28.55 -11.55 -3.10
C LEU A 136 28.30 -12.17 -4.47
N LYS A 137 28.20 -13.51 -4.55
CA LYS A 137 27.82 -14.19 -5.80
C LYS A 137 26.41 -13.79 -6.26
N LYS A 138 25.49 -13.58 -5.31
CA LYS A 138 24.12 -13.20 -5.61
C LYS A 138 23.97 -11.70 -5.92
N GLU A 139 24.70 -10.86 -5.19
CA GLU A 139 24.69 -9.39 -5.34
C GLU A 139 26.15 -8.85 -5.38
N PRO A 140 26.79 -8.91 -6.55
CA PRO A 140 28.23 -8.60 -6.68
C PRO A 140 28.53 -7.08 -6.57
N ASN A 141 27.51 -6.26 -6.43
CA ASN A 141 27.65 -4.81 -6.26
C ASN A 141 27.59 -4.36 -4.79
N LEU A 142 27.43 -5.29 -3.85
CA LEU A 142 27.63 -4.99 -2.43
C LEU A 142 29.09 -4.61 -2.14
N ASN A 143 29.29 -3.83 -1.09
CA ASN A 143 30.64 -3.59 -0.57
C ASN A 143 31.28 -4.88 -0.06
N ASP A 144 32.56 -5.02 -0.18
CA ASP A 144 33.33 -6.22 0.20
C ASP A 144 33.45 -6.44 1.73
N THR A 145 33.03 -5.44 2.51
CA THR A 145 32.87 -5.54 3.98
C THR A 145 31.72 -6.42 4.41
N VAL A 146 30.89 -6.93 3.47
CA VAL A 146 29.81 -7.87 3.79
C VAL A 146 30.37 -9.13 4.43
N VAL A 147 29.69 -9.63 5.50
CA VAL A 147 30.07 -10.86 6.20
C VAL A 147 29.03 -11.98 6.00
N GLY A 148 27.80 -11.66 5.70
CA GLY A 148 26.73 -12.61 5.40
C GLY A 148 25.41 -11.94 5.20
N ALA A 149 24.37 -12.72 4.90
CA ALA A 149 23.02 -12.20 4.72
C ALA A 149 21.93 -13.22 5.12
N LEU A 150 20.76 -12.70 5.49
CA LEU A 150 19.50 -13.45 5.48
C LEU A 150 18.80 -13.22 4.14
N TYR A 151 18.62 -14.26 3.36
CA TYR A 151 17.91 -14.20 2.07
C TYR A 151 16.47 -14.69 2.20
N ALA A 152 15.52 -13.89 1.73
CA ALA A 152 14.10 -14.17 1.71
C ALA A 152 13.56 -14.15 0.26
N PRO A 153 13.49 -15.31 -0.42
CA PRO A 153 13.12 -15.40 -1.85
C PRO A 153 11.66 -15.01 -2.11
N THR A 154 10.78 -15.10 -1.13
CA THR A 154 9.35 -14.78 -1.26
C THR A 154 9.06 -13.29 -1.22
N SER A 155 10.04 -12.44 -0.92
CA SER A 155 9.87 -10.99 -1.04
C SER A 155 9.72 -10.57 -2.51
N GLY A 156 9.01 -9.48 -2.74
CA GLY A 156 8.79 -8.96 -4.09
C GLY A 156 8.67 -7.46 -4.13
N ILE A 157 8.51 -6.92 -5.32
CA ILE A 157 8.29 -5.51 -5.60
C ILE A 157 7.08 -5.32 -6.51
N VAL A 158 6.34 -4.24 -6.29
CA VAL A 158 5.13 -3.86 -7.03
C VAL A 158 5.11 -2.34 -7.18
N CYS A 159 4.37 -1.83 -8.16
CA CYS A 159 4.05 -0.41 -8.17
C CYS A 159 2.81 -0.15 -7.31
N PRO A 160 2.92 0.48 -6.12
CA PRO A 160 1.81 0.53 -5.16
C PRO A 160 0.64 1.38 -5.66
N PHE A 161 0.87 2.43 -6.41
CA PHE A 161 -0.21 3.23 -6.98
C PHE A 161 -0.88 2.54 -8.17
N GLN A 162 -0.16 1.88 -9.09
CA GLN A 162 -0.79 1.07 -10.14
C GLN A 162 -1.63 -0.07 -9.57
N TYR A 163 -1.12 -0.73 -8.53
CA TYR A 163 -1.88 -1.77 -7.83
C TYR A 163 -3.17 -1.21 -7.24
N THR A 164 -3.09 -0.05 -6.58
CA THR A 164 -4.26 0.59 -5.97
C THR A 164 -5.26 1.07 -7.02
N ILE A 165 -4.82 1.73 -8.10
CA ILE A 165 -5.68 2.11 -9.22
C ILE A 165 -6.40 0.88 -9.77
N ALA A 166 -5.69 -0.23 -9.99
CA ALA A 166 -6.27 -1.45 -10.51
C ALA A 166 -7.33 -2.07 -9.58
N LEU A 167 -7.14 -1.98 -8.26
CA LEU A 167 -8.15 -2.39 -7.28
C LEU A 167 -9.44 -1.57 -7.43
N PHE A 168 -9.31 -0.24 -7.53
CA PHE A 168 -10.46 0.66 -7.68
C PHE A 168 -11.18 0.46 -9.01
N GLU A 169 -10.46 0.40 -10.13
CA GLU A 169 -11.06 0.15 -11.44
C GLU A 169 -11.80 -1.19 -11.49
N ASN A 170 -11.23 -2.23 -10.90
CA ASN A 170 -11.89 -3.53 -10.82
C ASN A 170 -13.14 -3.47 -9.93
N ALA A 171 -13.08 -2.80 -8.78
CA ALA A 171 -14.23 -2.65 -7.91
C ALA A 171 -15.36 -1.83 -8.56
N VAL A 172 -15.05 -0.74 -9.26
CA VAL A 172 -16.01 0.07 -9.99
C VAL A 172 -16.64 -0.74 -11.13
N SER A 173 -15.85 -1.54 -11.87
CA SER A 173 -16.37 -2.45 -12.91
C SER A 173 -17.33 -3.51 -12.36
N ASN A 174 -17.29 -3.76 -11.04
CA ASN A 174 -18.18 -4.65 -10.32
C ASN A 174 -19.32 -3.92 -9.58
N GLY A 175 -19.56 -2.64 -9.92
CA GLY A 175 -20.69 -1.86 -9.41
C GLY A 175 -20.43 -1.11 -8.10
N GLY A 176 -19.17 -1.02 -7.66
CA GLY A 176 -18.77 -0.13 -6.58
C GLY A 176 -18.76 1.33 -7.02
N GLU A 177 -18.99 2.26 -6.09
CA GLU A 177 -19.03 3.69 -6.36
C GLU A 177 -17.84 4.41 -5.67
N LEU A 178 -17.13 5.26 -6.39
CA LEU A 178 -16.01 6.05 -5.89
C LEU A 178 -16.33 7.54 -6.00
N TYR A 179 -16.19 8.26 -4.88
CA TYR A 179 -16.35 9.69 -4.80
C TYR A 179 -15.03 10.35 -4.42
N LEU A 180 -14.42 11.03 -5.37
CA LEU A 180 -13.22 11.86 -5.18
C LEU A 180 -13.61 13.25 -4.68
N GLU A 181 -12.64 14.03 -4.18
CA GLU A 181 -12.84 15.37 -3.63
C GLU A 181 -13.96 15.45 -2.58
N SER A 182 -14.11 14.34 -1.82
CA SER A 182 -15.19 14.10 -0.87
C SER A 182 -14.64 13.93 0.54
N GLU A 183 -14.02 15.01 1.08
CA GLU A 183 -13.47 15.06 2.44
C GLU A 183 -14.57 14.90 3.47
N VAL A 184 -14.54 13.83 4.27
CA VAL A 184 -15.48 13.60 5.36
C VAL A 184 -15.21 14.57 6.50
N VAL A 185 -16.24 15.29 6.96
CA VAL A 185 -16.16 16.30 8.02
C VAL A 185 -17.04 16.00 9.23
N SER A 186 -18.08 15.16 9.08
CA SER A 186 -18.84 14.65 10.22
C SER A 186 -19.43 13.27 9.96
N ILE A 187 -19.58 12.50 11.03
CA ILE A 187 -20.22 11.20 11.03
C ILE A 187 -21.18 11.17 12.23
N GLU A 188 -22.45 10.87 11.96
CA GLU A 188 -23.48 10.67 12.99
C GLU A 188 -24.15 9.32 12.79
N LYS A 189 -24.67 8.72 13.86
CA LYS A 189 -25.43 7.48 13.76
C LYS A 189 -26.78 7.64 14.43
N ASN A 190 -27.86 7.41 13.68
CA ASN A 190 -29.23 7.49 14.14
C ASN A 190 -30.00 6.27 13.64
N ASP A 191 -30.73 5.60 14.53
CA ASP A 191 -31.55 4.40 14.21
C ASP A 191 -30.80 3.32 13.44
N GLY A 192 -29.52 3.10 13.80
CA GLY A 192 -28.67 2.08 13.16
C GLY A 192 -28.04 2.49 11.83
N ILE A 193 -28.34 3.68 11.31
CA ILE A 193 -27.85 4.21 10.02
C ILE A 193 -26.81 5.30 10.29
N PHE A 194 -25.70 5.23 9.58
CA PHE A 194 -24.68 6.29 9.56
C PHE A 194 -25.03 7.37 8.54
N PHE A 195 -24.89 8.62 8.96
CA PHE A 195 -25.00 9.83 8.16
C PHE A 195 -23.60 10.46 8.08
N VAL A 196 -23.01 10.42 6.91
CA VAL A 196 -21.65 10.90 6.66
C VAL A 196 -21.72 12.14 5.79
N LYS A 197 -21.22 13.27 6.30
CA LYS A 197 -21.22 14.55 5.56
C LYS A 197 -19.81 14.86 5.06
N THR A 198 -19.76 15.36 3.84
CA THR A 198 -18.53 15.81 3.21
C THR A 198 -18.45 17.34 3.20
N LYS A 199 -17.25 17.85 3.05
CA LYS A 199 -16.94 19.29 3.07
C LYS A 199 -17.67 20.10 1.98
N ASP A 200 -17.97 19.46 0.85
CA ASP A 200 -18.77 20.04 -0.25
C ASP A 200 -20.28 19.99 0.01
N GLY A 201 -20.71 19.55 1.19
CA GLY A 201 -22.10 19.57 1.65
C GLY A 201 -22.93 18.35 1.23
N LYS A 202 -22.34 17.34 0.59
CA LYS A 202 -23.05 16.09 0.29
C LYS A 202 -23.25 15.26 1.57
N GLU A 203 -24.33 14.50 1.62
CA GLU A 203 -24.64 13.55 2.69
C GLU A 203 -24.78 12.13 2.12
N PHE A 204 -24.08 11.18 2.74
CA PHE A 204 -24.13 9.76 2.41
C PHE A 204 -24.73 8.99 3.59
N LYS A 205 -25.52 7.96 3.26
CA LYS A 205 -26.13 7.08 4.28
C LYS A 205 -25.61 5.66 4.11
N ALA A 206 -25.22 5.03 5.20
CA ALA A 206 -24.71 3.67 5.17
C ALA A 206 -25.12 2.87 6.41
N ARG A 207 -25.21 1.54 6.26
CA ARG A 207 -25.41 0.62 7.38
C ARG A 207 -24.11 0.39 8.16
N TYR A 208 -22.98 0.35 7.44
CA TYR A 208 -21.65 0.17 8.00
C TYR A 208 -20.69 1.21 7.45
N VAL A 209 -19.73 1.61 8.27
CA VAL A 209 -18.65 2.53 7.88
C VAL A 209 -17.30 1.89 8.18
N VAL A 210 -16.39 1.92 7.22
CA VAL A 210 -15.00 1.45 7.39
C VAL A 210 -14.06 2.64 7.32
N ASN A 211 -13.35 2.90 8.40
CA ASN A 211 -12.33 3.94 8.50
C ASN A 211 -10.98 3.42 8.01
N ALA A 212 -10.62 3.72 6.77
CA ALA A 212 -9.33 3.43 6.15
C ALA A 212 -8.54 4.71 5.79
N ALA A 213 -8.71 5.77 6.57
CA ALA A 213 -8.24 7.13 6.30
C ALA A 213 -6.72 7.35 6.55
N GLY A 214 -5.92 6.27 6.73
CA GLY A 214 -4.47 6.34 6.84
C GLY A 214 -3.99 7.23 7.98
N VAL A 215 -3.23 8.28 7.66
CA VAL A 215 -2.70 9.21 8.69
C VAL A 215 -3.79 10.05 9.38
N TYR A 216 -5.00 10.05 8.85
CA TYR A 216 -6.16 10.77 9.41
C TYR A 216 -7.16 9.84 10.12
N ALA A 217 -6.84 8.55 10.26
CA ALA A 217 -7.79 7.58 10.84
C ALA A 217 -8.22 7.92 12.27
N ASP A 218 -7.36 8.52 13.07
CA ASP A 218 -7.69 9.04 14.40
C ASP A 218 -8.71 10.18 14.35
N LYS A 219 -8.56 11.10 13.39
CA LYS A 219 -9.51 12.22 13.23
C LYS A 219 -10.88 11.71 12.80
N VAL A 220 -10.93 10.74 11.88
CA VAL A 220 -12.19 10.13 11.43
C VAL A 220 -12.84 9.35 12.56
N HIS A 221 -12.08 8.57 13.34
CA HIS A 221 -12.55 7.87 14.52
C HIS A 221 -13.22 8.84 15.53
N ASN A 222 -12.55 9.96 15.84
CA ASN A 222 -13.00 10.94 16.83
C ASN A 222 -14.23 11.74 16.37
N MET A 223 -14.69 11.62 15.11
CA MET A 223 -15.96 12.21 14.67
C MET A 223 -17.18 11.51 15.26
N ILE A 224 -17.06 10.24 15.66
CA ILE A 224 -18.21 9.44 16.09
C ILE A 224 -17.98 8.62 17.36
N ALA A 225 -16.75 8.31 17.71
CA ALA A 225 -16.38 7.51 18.85
C ALA A 225 -15.52 8.30 19.85
N LYS A 226 -15.40 7.78 21.10
CA LYS A 226 -14.47 8.33 22.07
C LYS A 226 -13.03 8.07 21.59
N GLU A 227 -12.14 9.03 21.85
CA GLU A 227 -10.73 8.88 21.52
C GLU A 227 -10.14 7.61 22.14
N LYS A 228 -9.62 6.71 21.30
CA LYS A 228 -9.03 5.43 21.68
C LYS A 228 -7.55 5.34 21.26
N PHE A 229 -7.21 6.01 20.19
CA PHE A 229 -5.85 6.06 19.66
C PHE A 229 -5.57 7.39 18.97
N SER A 230 -4.30 7.69 18.80
CA SER A 230 -3.81 8.80 17.98
C SER A 230 -2.86 8.29 16.90
N ILE A 231 -2.79 8.99 15.77
CA ILE A 231 -1.86 8.69 14.68
C ILE A 231 -0.86 9.82 14.56
N ARG A 232 0.41 9.51 14.81
CA ARG A 232 1.52 10.42 14.56
C ARG A 232 2.20 10.07 13.24
N PRO A 233 2.36 11.04 12.31
CA PRO A 233 3.05 10.78 11.07
C PRO A 233 4.56 10.64 11.30
N ARG A 234 5.17 9.60 10.67
CA ARG A 234 6.62 9.47 10.59
C ARG A 234 7.03 9.54 9.13
N THR A 235 7.71 10.64 8.77
CA THR A 235 8.18 10.82 7.40
C THR A 235 9.32 9.87 7.07
N GLY A 236 9.39 9.49 5.80
CA GLY A 236 10.49 8.75 5.21
C GLY A 236 10.76 9.31 3.83
N GLU A 237 11.97 9.83 3.66
CA GLU A 237 12.42 10.44 2.42
C GLU A 237 13.13 9.41 1.54
N TYR A 238 13.06 9.60 0.21
CA TYR A 238 13.61 8.68 -0.79
C TYR A 238 14.28 9.45 -1.91
N ILE A 239 15.27 8.81 -2.53
CA ILE A 239 15.91 9.27 -3.78
C ILE A 239 15.70 8.20 -4.84
N VAL A 240 15.14 8.57 -5.99
CA VAL A 240 14.92 7.70 -7.15
C VAL A 240 15.97 8.02 -8.22
N PHE A 241 16.55 6.97 -8.80
CA PHE A 241 17.53 7.06 -9.86
C PHE A 241 16.99 6.58 -11.19
N ASP A 242 17.65 6.98 -12.26
CA ASP A 242 17.37 6.56 -13.60
C ASP A 242 17.45 5.03 -13.77
N LYS A 243 16.90 4.51 -14.87
CA LYS A 243 16.91 3.08 -15.21
C LYS A 243 18.32 2.53 -15.47
N SER A 244 19.28 3.38 -15.84
CA SER A 244 20.69 3.02 -15.92
C SER A 244 21.24 2.41 -14.63
N GLN A 245 20.73 2.87 -13.46
CA GLN A 245 21.08 2.34 -12.14
C GLN A 245 20.21 1.14 -11.70
N GLY A 246 19.11 0.87 -12.38
CA GLY A 246 18.13 -0.14 -11.98
C GLY A 246 18.63 -1.57 -11.98
N ARG A 247 19.76 -1.83 -12.65
CA ARG A 247 20.42 -3.15 -12.70
C ARG A 247 21.52 -3.33 -11.67
N LEU A 248 21.73 -2.32 -10.79
CA LEU A 248 22.79 -2.39 -9.78
C LEU A 248 22.53 -3.53 -8.79
N PHE A 249 21.28 -3.79 -8.46
CA PHE A 249 20.84 -4.89 -7.60
C PHE A 249 19.69 -5.68 -8.23
N ASN A 250 19.69 -7.00 -7.99
CA ASN A 250 18.59 -7.86 -8.36
C ASN A 250 17.55 -7.92 -7.27
N SER A 251 17.99 -8.02 -6.02
CA SER A 251 17.15 -8.13 -4.81
C SER A 251 16.98 -6.78 -4.13
N THR A 252 15.98 -6.68 -3.26
CA THR A 252 15.89 -5.56 -2.32
C THR A 252 16.91 -5.78 -1.19
N ILE A 253 17.78 -4.81 -0.95
CA ILE A 253 18.84 -4.90 0.04
C ILE A 253 18.48 -4.04 1.26
N PHE A 254 18.41 -4.68 2.43
CA PHE A 254 18.30 -4.05 3.72
C PHE A 254 19.64 -4.21 4.45
N PRO A 255 20.29 -3.16 4.92
CA PRO A 255 21.36 -3.34 5.89
C PRO A 255 20.77 -3.90 7.21
N CYS A 256 21.55 -4.70 7.90
CA CYS A 256 21.14 -5.27 9.18
C CYS A 256 20.73 -4.14 10.15
N PRO A 257 19.61 -4.26 10.87
CA PRO A 257 19.21 -3.28 11.86
C PRO A 257 20.32 -3.02 12.88
N SER A 258 20.55 -1.75 13.18
CA SER A 258 21.50 -1.31 14.21
C SER A 258 20.75 -0.59 15.33
N LYS A 259 21.48 -0.18 16.38
CA LYS A 259 20.93 0.70 17.43
C LYS A 259 20.36 2.02 16.87
N MET A 260 20.79 2.41 15.67
CA MET A 260 20.32 3.61 14.94
C MET A 260 19.04 3.39 14.11
N GLY A 261 18.48 2.16 14.07
CA GLY A 261 17.27 1.82 13.34
C GLY A 261 17.47 0.79 12.21
N LYS A 262 16.48 0.68 11.31
CA LYS A 262 16.45 -0.35 10.23
C LYS A 262 17.44 -0.10 9.09
N GLY A 263 18.14 1.02 9.09
CA GLY A 263 19.05 1.43 8.02
C GLY A 263 18.32 1.80 6.70
N ILE A 264 19.09 2.33 5.76
CA ILE A 264 18.59 2.79 4.45
C ILE A 264 18.65 1.62 3.47
N LEU A 265 17.51 1.25 2.92
CA LEU A 265 17.45 0.19 1.91
C LEU A 265 17.88 0.71 0.53
N VAL A 266 18.34 -0.23 -0.30
CA VAL A 266 18.60 -0.05 -1.73
C VAL A 266 17.77 -1.07 -2.48
N SER A 267 16.90 -0.63 -3.39
CA SER A 267 15.96 -1.53 -4.07
C SER A 267 15.76 -1.15 -5.54
N PRO A 268 15.75 -2.15 -6.45
CA PRO A 268 15.20 -1.91 -7.77
C PRO A 268 13.69 -1.68 -7.68
N THR A 269 13.14 -1.00 -8.70
CA THR A 269 11.69 -0.89 -8.87
C THR A 269 11.19 -1.88 -9.91
N VAL A 270 9.89 -2.16 -9.91
CA VAL A 270 9.28 -3.03 -10.92
C VAL A 270 9.41 -2.47 -12.35
N HIS A 271 9.60 -1.16 -12.48
CA HIS A 271 9.79 -0.46 -13.77
C HIS A 271 11.27 -0.28 -14.18
N GLY A 272 12.20 -0.85 -13.40
CA GLY A 272 13.63 -0.85 -13.74
C GLY A 272 14.41 0.37 -13.28
N ASN A 273 13.87 1.19 -12.39
CA ASN A 273 14.63 2.23 -11.69
C ASN A 273 15.29 1.66 -10.44
N LEU A 274 16.18 2.43 -9.83
CA LEU A 274 16.70 2.18 -8.48
C LEU A 274 16.15 3.25 -7.54
N PHE A 275 15.93 2.93 -6.26
CA PHE A 275 15.74 3.93 -5.23
C PHE A 275 16.47 3.56 -3.94
N ILE A 276 16.75 4.57 -3.15
CA ILE A 276 17.32 4.47 -1.80
C ILE A 276 16.46 5.24 -0.82
N GLY A 277 16.45 4.79 0.40
CA GLY A 277 15.60 5.32 1.49
C GLY A 277 14.89 4.17 2.18
N PRO A 278 13.94 4.45 3.07
CA PRO A 278 13.71 5.76 3.64
C PRO A 278 14.54 6.01 4.91
N ASN A 279 14.73 7.27 5.26
CA ASN A 279 15.01 7.65 6.64
C ASN A 279 13.74 7.57 7.51
N ALA A 280 13.80 8.02 8.77
CA ALA A 280 12.68 7.95 9.69
C ALA A 280 12.71 9.12 10.67
N VAL A 281 11.84 10.10 10.45
CA VAL A 281 11.72 11.29 11.30
C VAL A 281 10.27 11.46 11.73
N ASP A 282 10.03 11.55 13.04
CA ASP A 282 8.71 11.85 13.59
C ASP A 282 8.40 13.33 13.37
N ILE A 283 7.20 13.61 12.86
CA ILE A 283 6.68 14.95 12.63
C ILE A 283 5.25 15.05 13.16
N ASP A 284 4.75 16.26 13.33
CA ASP A 284 3.38 16.46 13.80
C ASP A 284 2.42 16.86 12.66
N ASP A 285 2.97 17.47 11.61
CA ASP A 285 2.17 17.91 10.46
C ASP A 285 1.87 16.73 9.51
N LYS A 286 0.60 16.35 9.45
CA LYS A 286 0.08 15.27 8.59
C LYS A 286 0.06 15.64 7.09
N GLU A 287 0.30 16.90 6.72
CA GLU A 287 0.38 17.37 5.34
C GLU A 287 1.81 17.57 4.83
N ASN A 288 2.80 17.58 5.71
CA ASN A 288 4.19 17.79 5.31
C ASN A 288 4.78 16.57 4.59
N LYS A 289 4.81 16.65 3.27
CA LYS A 289 5.38 15.65 2.34
C LYS A 289 6.67 16.16 1.68
N SER A 290 7.32 17.17 2.25
CA SER A 290 8.58 17.72 1.73
C SER A 290 9.77 16.83 2.05
N THR A 291 10.79 16.89 1.20
CA THR A 291 12.11 16.34 1.45
C THR A 291 13.04 17.44 1.97
N THR A 292 14.04 17.06 2.75
CA THR A 292 15.01 17.99 3.35
C THR A 292 16.42 17.68 2.87
N GLN A 293 17.26 18.70 2.72
CA GLN A 293 18.66 18.47 2.34
C GLN A 293 19.36 17.55 3.35
N LEU A 294 19.12 17.77 4.65
CA LEU A 294 19.69 16.96 5.73
C LEU A 294 19.30 15.48 5.60
N GLY A 295 18.01 15.21 5.41
CA GLY A 295 17.50 13.84 5.26
C GLY A 295 18.03 13.15 4.00
N LEU A 296 18.13 13.87 2.88
CA LEU A 296 18.69 13.32 1.65
C LEU A 296 20.18 13.01 1.78
N ASP A 297 20.95 13.84 2.50
CA ASP A 297 22.38 13.60 2.71
C ASP A 297 22.61 12.44 3.70
N GLU A 298 21.76 12.29 4.73
CA GLU A 298 21.75 11.12 5.61
C GLU A 298 21.51 9.83 4.80
N ILE A 299 20.52 9.83 3.91
CA ILE A 299 20.18 8.67 3.05
C ILE A 299 21.38 8.30 2.15
N LYS A 300 22.02 9.27 1.51
CA LYS A 300 23.20 9.02 0.65
C LYS A 300 24.36 8.43 1.47
N LYS A 301 24.65 9.00 2.63
CA LYS A 301 25.71 8.52 3.53
C LYS A 301 25.47 7.08 3.97
N ALA A 302 24.24 6.77 4.37
CA ALA A 302 23.89 5.42 4.83
C ALA A 302 23.83 4.40 3.69
N ALA A 303 23.38 4.77 2.47
CA ALA A 303 23.38 3.89 1.33
C ALA A 303 24.81 3.48 0.88
N ASN A 304 25.82 4.33 1.13
CA ASN A 304 27.21 4.01 0.85
C ASN A 304 27.77 2.89 1.74
N ILE A 305 27.12 2.54 2.85
CA ILE A 305 27.46 1.34 3.64
C ILE A 305 27.14 0.09 2.83
N THR A 306 26.04 0.10 2.09
CA THR A 306 25.59 -1.03 1.26
C THR A 306 26.43 -1.14 -0.01
N THR A 307 26.68 -0.02 -0.69
CA THR A 307 27.45 0.01 -1.93
C THR A 307 27.99 1.41 -2.22
N SER A 308 29.23 1.48 -2.71
CA SER A 308 29.85 2.72 -3.23
C SER A 308 29.58 2.97 -4.71
N LYS A 309 28.84 2.08 -5.39
CA LYS A 309 28.64 2.09 -6.85
C LYS A 309 27.47 2.94 -7.34
N ILE A 310 26.70 3.57 -6.43
CA ILE A 310 25.58 4.44 -6.83
C ILE A 310 26.10 5.73 -7.46
N ASN A 311 25.67 6.01 -8.69
CA ASN A 311 25.93 7.29 -9.34
C ASN A 311 24.84 8.31 -8.93
N TYR A 312 25.11 9.12 -7.95
CA TYR A 312 24.17 10.14 -7.43
C TYR A 312 23.80 11.22 -8.45
N ARG A 313 24.57 11.39 -9.53
CA ARG A 313 24.24 12.34 -10.61
C ARG A 313 23.06 11.90 -11.45
N GLU A 314 22.71 10.62 -11.40
CA GLU A 314 21.56 10.03 -12.09
C GLU A 314 20.29 10.00 -11.24
N SER A 315 20.28 10.77 -10.14
CA SER A 315 19.05 11.03 -9.38
C SER A 315 18.06 11.81 -10.22
N ILE A 316 16.84 11.26 -10.36
CA ILE A 316 15.79 11.86 -11.18
C ILE A 316 14.66 12.46 -10.34
N ARG A 317 14.50 12.01 -9.09
CA ARG A 317 13.43 12.49 -8.19
C ARG A 317 13.72 12.20 -6.73
N ASN A 318 13.22 13.10 -5.87
CA ASN A 318 13.07 12.87 -4.43
C ASN A 318 11.60 12.87 -4.08
N PHE A 319 11.21 12.11 -3.06
CA PHE A 319 9.88 12.17 -2.49
C PHE A 319 9.91 11.77 -1.01
N ALA A 320 8.85 12.15 -0.29
CA ALA A 320 8.65 11.73 1.09
C ALA A 320 7.26 11.12 1.28
N GLY A 321 7.17 10.12 2.16
CA GLY A 321 5.92 9.47 2.53
C GLY A 321 5.72 9.45 4.03
N LEU A 322 4.46 9.58 4.46
CA LEU A 322 4.09 9.61 5.87
C LEU A 322 3.57 8.24 6.32
N ARG A 323 4.30 7.62 7.25
CA ARG A 323 3.83 6.37 7.90
C ARG A 323 2.85 6.73 9.01
N ALA A 324 1.71 6.05 9.05
CA ALA A 324 0.69 6.20 10.08
C ALA A 324 1.10 5.41 11.34
N ILE A 325 1.80 6.05 12.26
CA ILE A 325 2.23 5.42 13.51
C ILE A 325 1.12 5.59 14.54
N SER A 326 0.51 4.48 14.95
CA SER A 326 -0.49 4.46 16.01
C SER A 326 0.17 4.56 17.39
N SER A 327 -0.50 5.23 18.32
CA SER A 327 -0.12 5.25 19.75
C SER A 327 -0.13 3.88 20.40
N THR A 328 -0.87 2.91 19.84
CA THR A 328 -0.87 1.50 20.29
C THR A 328 0.38 0.74 19.86
N GLY A 329 1.13 1.26 18.89
CA GLY A 329 2.32 0.61 18.32
C GLY A 329 2.05 -0.46 17.29
N ASP A 330 0.83 -0.97 17.15
CA ASP A 330 0.42 -2.03 16.23
C ASP A 330 -0.73 -1.57 15.30
N PHE A 331 -1.17 -2.44 14.39
CA PHE A 331 -2.35 -2.22 13.56
C PHE A 331 -3.62 -2.29 14.41
N ILE A 332 -4.60 -1.48 14.05
CA ILE A 332 -5.94 -1.47 14.64
C ILE A 332 -6.89 -1.94 13.53
N ILE A 333 -7.48 -3.12 13.70
CA ILE A 333 -8.40 -3.73 12.72
C ILE A 333 -9.52 -4.37 13.52
N GLU A 334 -10.56 -3.60 13.79
CA GLU A 334 -11.62 -4.03 14.70
C GLU A 334 -12.92 -3.24 14.47
N GLU A 335 -14.06 -3.84 14.86
CA GLU A 335 -15.31 -3.10 15.07
C GLU A 335 -15.19 -2.26 16.33
N ASN A 336 -15.67 -1.03 16.30
CA ASN A 336 -15.67 -0.15 17.45
C ASN A 336 -16.62 -0.67 18.54
N ASP A 337 -16.17 -0.67 19.78
CA ASP A 337 -16.95 -1.20 20.91
C ASP A 337 -18.17 -0.34 21.24
N ASP A 338 -18.02 0.98 21.17
CA ASP A 338 -19.06 1.96 21.51
C ASP A 338 -20.02 2.23 20.34
N VAL A 339 -19.55 2.06 19.09
CA VAL A 339 -20.31 2.40 17.88
C VAL A 339 -20.37 1.20 16.93
N LYS A 340 -21.30 0.31 17.16
CA LYS A 340 -21.47 -0.90 16.33
C LYS A 340 -21.65 -0.56 14.84
N GLY A 341 -21.04 -1.35 13.96
CA GLY A 341 -21.03 -1.12 12.51
C GLY A 341 -20.01 -0.08 12.04
N PHE A 342 -19.22 0.51 12.95
CA PHE A 342 -18.06 1.34 12.61
C PHE A 342 -16.78 0.52 12.79
N ILE A 343 -16.03 0.32 11.70
CA ILE A 343 -14.84 -0.51 11.69
C ILE A 343 -13.61 0.36 11.50
N ASP A 344 -12.66 0.31 12.43
CA ASP A 344 -11.38 0.97 12.31
C ASP A 344 -10.35 0.06 11.62
N VAL A 345 -9.68 0.58 10.59
CA VAL A 345 -8.53 -0.02 9.92
C VAL A 345 -7.40 1.01 9.92
N ALA A 346 -6.77 1.19 11.06
CA ALA A 346 -5.92 2.31 11.39
C ALA A 346 -4.51 1.88 11.81
N GLY A 347 -3.57 2.83 11.87
CA GLY A 347 -2.19 2.55 12.28
C GLY A 347 -1.41 1.67 11.27
N ILE A 348 -1.89 1.58 10.04
CA ILE A 348 -1.32 0.69 9.03
C ILE A 348 -0.03 1.30 8.46
N LYS A 349 1.07 1.05 9.16
CA LYS A 349 2.45 1.35 8.74
C LYS A 349 3.03 0.18 7.93
N SER A 350 4.33 0.21 7.59
CA SER A 350 5.03 -0.95 7.02
C SER A 350 4.91 -2.18 7.95
N PRO A 351 4.56 -3.35 7.39
CA PRO A 351 4.43 -3.74 5.99
C PRO A 351 2.99 -3.66 5.42
N GLY A 352 2.23 -2.62 5.72
CA GLY A 352 0.81 -2.48 5.37
C GLY A 352 0.47 -2.73 3.89
N LEU A 353 1.34 -2.31 2.95
CA LEU A 353 1.16 -2.66 1.54
C LEU A 353 1.04 -4.17 1.36
N THR A 354 1.95 -4.95 1.95
CA THR A 354 1.94 -6.42 1.89
C THR A 354 0.69 -7.00 2.55
N CYS A 355 0.27 -6.44 3.68
CA CYS A 355 -0.84 -6.93 4.48
C CYS A 355 -2.21 -6.62 3.87
N ALA A 356 -2.31 -5.64 2.98
CA ALA A 356 -3.56 -5.08 2.50
C ALA A 356 -4.59 -6.11 1.99
N PRO A 357 -4.26 -7.10 1.15
CA PRO A 357 -5.25 -8.07 0.70
C PRO A 357 -5.76 -8.98 1.83
N ALA A 358 -4.89 -9.39 2.75
CA ALA A 358 -5.29 -10.22 3.89
C ALA A 358 -6.12 -9.45 4.92
N ILE A 359 -5.81 -8.17 5.13
CA ILE A 359 -6.63 -7.25 5.94
C ILE A 359 -8.03 -7.12 5.34
N ALA A 360 -8.13 -6.99 4.01
CA ALA A 360 -9.42 -6.83 3.34
C ALA A 360 -10.34 -8.04 3.55
N GLU A 361 -9.81 -9.26 3.47
CA GLU A 361 -10.61 -10.46 3.77
C GLU A 361 -11.11 -10.48 5.22
N ASP A 362 -10.25 -10.13 6.18
CA ASP A 362 -10.64 -10.11 7.60
C ASP A 362 -11.65 -8.99 7.89
N VAL A 363 -11.54 -7.81 7.26
CA VAL A 363 -12.54 -6.73 7.40
C VAL A 363 -13.91 -7.18 6.89
N VAL A 364 -13.97 -7.93 5.79
CA VAL A 364 -15.23 -8.53 5.31
C VAL A 364 -15.80 -9.50 6.34
N MET A 365 -14.95 -10.27 7.03
CA MET A 365 -15.42 -11.18 8.10
C MET A 365 -15.90 -10.42 9.33
N ILE A 366 -15.22 -9.34 9.74
CA ILE A 366 -15.67 -8.45 10.82
C ILE A 366 -17.06 -7.87 10.50
N LEU A 367 -17.26 -7.39 9.27
CA LEU A 367 -18.55 -6.87 8.81
C LEU A 367 -19.64 -7.95 8.84
N LYS A 368 -19.32 -9.19 8.47
CA LYS A 368 -20.23 -10.34 8.57
C LYS A 368 -20.62 -10.63 10.00
N GLU A 369 -19.65 -10.64 10.92
CA GLU A 369 -19.88 -10.84 12.35
C GLU A 369 -20.71 -9.70 12.96
N ALA A 370 -20.56 -8.47 12.45
CA ALA A 370 -21.38 -7.32 12.76
C ALA A 370 -22.80 -7.37 12.18
N GLY A 371 -23.14 -8.42 11.41
CA GLY A 371 -24.48 -8.66 10.86
C GLY A 371 -24.67 -8.25 9.39
N LEU A 372 -23.59 -7.98 8.64
CA LEU A 372 -23.69 -7.77 7.20
C LEU A 372 -23.95 -9.12 6.50
N ASP A 373 -25.03 -9.19 5.73
CA ASP A 373 -25.32 -10.35 4.91
C ASP A 373 -24.43 -10.39 3.68
N LEU A 374 -23.78 -11.54 3.44
CA LEU A 374 -22.79 -11.73 2.36
C LEU A 374 -23.28 -12.78 1.35
N GLU A 375 -23.97 -12.32 0.32
CA GLU A 375 -24.33 -13.13 -0.84
C GLU A 375 -23.31 -12.88 -1.97
N ARG A 376 -22.57 -13.92 -2.40
CA ARG A 376 -21.59 -13.79 -3.49
C ARG A 376 -22.26 -13.53 -4.83
N LYS A 377 -21.69 -12.59 -5.59
CA LYS A 377 -22.06 -12.36 -7.00
C LYS A 377 -21.68 -13.56 -7.86
N THR A 378 -22.58 -13.98 -8.73
CA THR A 378 -22.33 -15.01 -9.75
C THR A 378 -21.57 -14.48 -10.96
N ASN A 379 -21.61 -13.17 -11.18
CA ASN A 379 -21.05 -12.48 -12.36
C ASN A 379 -19.87 -11.55 -12.00
N PHE A 380 -19.17 -11.82 -10.90
CA PHE A 380 -18.00 -11.01 -10.49
C PHE A 380 -16.89 -11.08 -11.56
N ILE A 381 -16.48 -9.90 -12.03
CA ILE A 381 -15.38 -9.74 -12.99
C ILE A 381 -14.07 -9.68 -12.22
N SER A 382 -13.35 -10.80 -12.13
CA SER A 382 -12.07 -10.88 -11.39
C SER A 382 -10.90 -10.27 -12.15
N LYS A 383 -10.94 -10.29 -13.50
CA LYS A 383 -9.85 -9.87 -14.38
C LYS A 383 -10.05 -8.44 -14.86
N ARG A 384 -9.02 -7.64 -14.73
CA ARG A 384 -8.91 -6.32 -15.36
C ARG A 384 -8.16 -6.47 -16.68
N LYS A 385 -8.64 -5.80 -17.73
CA LYS A 385 -7.89 -5.64 -18.99
C LYS A 385 -7.38 -4.20 -19.05
N GLN A 386 -6.07 -4.03 -19.08
CA GLN A 386 -5.43 -2.74 -19.33
C GLN A 386 -5.01 -2.68 -20.79
N VAL A 387 -5.42 -1.62 -21.50
CA VAL A 387 -4.91 -1.34 -22.84
C VAL A 387 -3.53 -0.67 -22.68
N ARG A 388 -2.48 -1.39 -23.07
CA ARG A 388 -1.11 -0.87 -23.12
C ARG A 388 -0.83 -0.40 -24.53
N PHE A 389 -1.34 0.78 -24.86
CA PHE A 389 -1.32 1.33 -26.22
C PHE A 389 0.08 1.25 -26.87
N MET A 390 1.15 1.53 -26.12
CA MET A 390 2.51 1.51 -26.62
C MET A 390 3.05 0.10 -26.93
N ASP A 391 2.47 -0.94 -26.32
CA ASP A 391 2.85 -2.34 -26.55
C ASP A 391 2.11 -2.96 -27.77
N LEU A 392 1.09 -2.26 -28.30
CA LEU A 392 0.31 -2.69 -29.46
C LEU A 392 1.09 -2.45 -30.76
N SER A 393 0.85 -3.26 -31.77
CA SER A 393 1.30 -3.01 -33.14
C SER A 393 0.66 -1.75 -33.73
N VAL A 394 1.21 -1.24 -34.82
CA VAL A 394 0.67 -0.04 -35.50
C VAL A 394 -0.78 -0.27 -35.95
N ASP A 395 -1.09 -1.45 -36.47
CA ASP A 395 -2.44 -1.79 -36.95
C ASP A 395 -3.44 -1.87 -35.79
N GLU A 396 -3.08 -2.52 -34.69
CA GLU A 396 -3.91 -2.57 -33.48
C GLU A 396 -4.15 -1.19 -32.87
N ARG A 397 -3.13 -0.30 -32.85
CA ARG A 397 -3.30 1.10 -32.41
C ARG A 397 -4.27 1.86 -33.31
N ASN A 398 -4.17 1.68 -34.63
CA ASN A 398 -5.06 2.34 -35.59
C ASN A 398 -6.51 1.86 -35.42
N GLU A 399 -6.74 0.58 -35.22
CA GLU A 399 -8.09 0.06 -34.92
C GLU A 399 -8.62 0.61 -33.61
N LEU A 400 -7.82 0.61 -32.56
CA LEU A 400 -8.21 1.16 -31.27
C LEU A 400 -8.54 2.67 -31.33
N ILE A 401 -7.79 3.45 -32.13
CA ILE A 401 -8.06 4.88 -32.35
C ILE A 401 -9.39 5.07 -33.12
N LYS A 402 -9.71 4.18 -34.06
CA LYS A 402 -11.01 4.24 -34.78
C LYS A 402 -12.17 3.98 -33.82
N GLU A 403 -12.02 3.01 -32.91
CA GLU A 403 -13.03 2.67 -31.90
C GLU A 403 -13.17 3.77 -30.84
N ASN A 404 -12.05 4.34 -30.39
CA ASN A 404 -12.00 5.41 -29.42
C ASN A 404 -10.92 6.44 -29.80
N PRO A 405 -11.33 7.57 -30.43
CA PRO A 405 -10.40 8.62 -30.90
C PRO A 405 -9.53 9.24 -29.80
N GLN A 406 -9.87 9.09 -28.53
CA GLN A 406 -9.07 9.62 -27.42
C GLN A 406 -7.69 8.96 -27.35
N TYR A 407 -7.54 7.72 -27.80
CA TYR A 407 -6.22 7.05 -27.89
C TYR A 407 -5.29 7.70 -28.93
N GLY A 408 -5.81 8.49 -29.84
CA GLY A 408 -5.02 9.27 -30.81
C GLY A 408 -4.52 10.60 -30.25
N ASN A 409 -4.95 11.02 -29.08
CA ASN A 409 -4.52 12.27 -28.47
C ASN A 409 -3.19 12.07 -27.72
N ILE A 410 -2.16 12.85 -28.11
CA ILE A 410 -0.90 12.88 -27.39
C ILE A 410 -1.03 13.89 -26.24
N ALA A 411 -1.16 13.38 -25.02
CA ALA A 411 -0.99 14.20 -23.84
C ALA A 411 0.51 14.37 -23.59
N VAL A 412 1.07 15.54 -23.90
CA VAL A 412 2.45 15.88 -23.53
C VAL A 412 2.44 16.31 -22.07
N SER A 413 2.86 15.43 -21.17
CA SER A 413 3.23 15.86 -19.82
C SER A 413 4.72 16.22 -19.82
N TYR A 414 5.03 17.37 -19.28
CA TYR A 414 6.42 17.88 -19.18
C TYR A 414 7.31 17.09 -18.23
N THR A 415 6.80 16.02 -17.67
CA THR A 415 7.56 15.25 -16.70
C THR A 415 7.49 13.79 -17.05
N HIS A 416 8.62 13.19 -17.28
CA HIS A 416 8.83 11.75 -17.17
C HIS A 416 8.38 11.19 -15.82
N LEU A 417 7.80 12.02 -14.99
CA LEU A 417 7.52 11.89 -13.57
C LEU A 417 6.05 11.88 -13.26
N THR A 418 5.23 12.41 -14.13
CA THR A 418 3.79 12.22 -14.04
C THR A 418 3.49 10.96 -14.81
N LEU A 419 3.14 10.03 -14.06
CA LEU A 419 2.63 8.80 -14.53
C LEU A 419 1.51 8.95 -15.49
N PRO A 420 1.38 7.91 -16.31
CA PRO A 420 0.29 7.78 -17.28
C PRO A 420 -1.07 7.54 -16.62
N THR A 421 -1.32 8.15 -15.50
CA THR A 421 -2.65 8.24 -14.90
C THR A 421 -3.63 9.02 -15.76
N ILE A 422 -3.16 9.64 -16.83
CA ILE A 422 -3.99 10.33 -17.80
C ILE A 422 -4.18 9.49 -19.06
N LEU A 423 -4.03 8.23 -18.97
CA LEU A 423 -4.58 7.36 -19.98
C LEU A 423 -5.91 6.87 -19.48
N LEU A 424 -6.85 7.66 -19.79
CA LEU A 424 -8.26 7.39 -19.89
C LEU A 424 -8.58 6.01 -20.42
#